data_88649e6b12e76ce70cb2b52804cfbdf2
#
_entry.id   88649e6b12e76ce70cb2b52804cfbdf2
#
_cell.length_a   1.000
_cell.length_b   1.000
_cell.length_c   1.000
_cell.angle_alpha   90.00
_cell.angle_beta   90.00
_cell.angle_gamma   90.00
#
_symmetry.space_group_name_H-M   'P 1'
#
loop_
_entity.id
_entity.type
_entity.pdbx_description
1 polymer ?
#
loop_
_entity_poly.entity_id
_entity_poly.type
_entity_poly.pdbx_seq_one_letter_code
_entity_poly.pdbx_strand_id
1 'polypeptide(L)'
;TIKEQLRTSLFLRVNRALQLTQTGQRLFKATDEALRLIDSAAAQVAGTSRSLALTTTVALASTWLVPLLPRFTRQHPELDLRLVSSNDMLDLEREQLDLAIRYVPPWMPAPAGEKLFDYQQFPVCAPSLATDNTRPLRTVADLQHHVLIDFETTLYGKAWSDWQC
;
A
#
# COMPACT_ATOMS: atom_id res chain seq x y z
N THR A 1 -13.80 -22.19 -27.85
CA THR A 1 -13.76 -21.78 -26.42
C THR A 1 -12.52 -20.93 -26.13
N ILE A 2 -12.51 -20.12 -25.06
CA ILE A 2 -11.34 -19.31 -24.64
C ILE A 2 -10.08 -20.18 -24.48
N LYS A 3 -10.23 -21.41 -23.99
CA LYS A 3 -9.16 -22.39 -23.84
C LYS A 3 -8.52 -22.77 -25.18
N GLU A 4 -9.30 -22.88 -26.24
CA GLU A 4 -8.81 -23.19 -27.59
C GLU A 4 -8.07 -22.01 -28.21
N GLN A 5 -8.57 -20.79 -28.01
CA GLN A 5 -7.93 -19.57 -28.50
C GLN A 5 -6.58 -19.30 -27.83
N LEU A 6 -6.48 -19.54 -26.52
CA LEU A 6 -5.26 -19.28 -25.75
C LEU A 6 -4.26 -20.45 -25.80
N ARG A 7 -4.64 -21.62 -26.35
CA ARG A 7 -3.82 -22.83 -26.44
C ARG A 7 -3.16 -23.23 -25.12
N THR A 8 -3.81 -22.92 -23.99
CA THR A 8 -3.27 -23.21 -22.66
C THR A 8 -4.37 -23.61 -21.69
N SER A 9 -4.02 -24.41 -20.68
CA SER A 9 -4.98 -24.81 -19.66
C SER A 9 -5.05 -23.73 -18.58
N LEU A 10 -6.26 -23.25 -18.30
CA LEU A 10 -6.53 -22.24 -17.28
C LEU A 10 -6.89 -22.84 -15.93
N PHE A 11 -7.29 -24.14 -15.92
CA PHE A 11 -7.73 -24.85 -14.73
C PHE A 11 -7.00 -26.17 -14.59
N LEU A 12 -6.77 -26.57 -13.34
CA LEU A 12 -6.31 -27.89 -12.93
C LEU A 12 -7.39 -28.55 -12.10
N ARG A 13 -7.53 -29.87 -12.24
CA ARG A 13 -8.41 -30.64 -11.37
C ARG A 13 -7.56 -31.36 -10.32
N VAL A 14 -7.70 -30.91 -9.07
CA VAL A 14 -6.96 -31.45 -7.92
C VAL A 14 -7.98 -31.93 -6.89
N ASN A 15 -7.92 -33.20 -6.50
CA ASN A 15 -8.76 -33.78 -5.45
C ASN A 15 -10.26 -33.44 -5.56
N ARG A 16 -10.86 -33.59 -6.76
CA ARG A 16 -12.25 -33.25 -7.09
C ARG A 16 -12.59 -31.75 -7.06
N ALA A 17 -11.61 -30.87 -6.79
CA ALA A 17 -11.77 -29.43 -6.87
C ALA A 17 -11.15 -28.86 -8.15
N LEU A 18 -11.71 -27.76 -8.63
CA LEU A 18 -11.18 -27.01 -9.76
C LEU A 18 -10.29 -25.89 -9.23
N GLN A 19 -9.03 -25.84 -9.62
CA GLN A 19 -8.09 -24.78 -9.25
C GLN A 19 -7.56 -24.09 -10.50
N LEU A 20 -7.25 -22.81 -10.38
CA LEU A 20 -6.62 -22.07 -11.46
C LEU A 20 -5.15 -22.46 -11.61
N THR A 21 -4.70 -22.61 -12.86
CA THR A 21 -3.27 -22.64 -13.19
C THR A 21 -2.65 -21.26 -12.95
N GLN A 22 -1.33 -21.15 -12.97
CA GLN A 22 -0.64 -19.85 -12.93
C GLN A 22 -1.11 -18.91 -14.06
N THR A 23 -1.29 -19.46 -15.28
CA THR A 23 -1.84 -18.71 -16.42
C THR A 23 -3.31 -18.36 -16.18
N GLY A 24 -4.09 -19.28 -15.59
CA GLY A 24 -5.47 -19.03 -15.19
C GLY A 24 -5.59 -17.92 -14.17
N GLN A 25 -4.69 -17.86 -13.17
CA GLN A 25 -4.65 -16.77 -12.17
C GLN A 25 -4.33 -15.42 -12.79
N ARG A 26 -3.37 -15.37 -13.74
CA ARG A 26 -3.03 -14.14 -14.46
C ARG A 26 -4.23 -13.63 -15.28
N LEU A 27 -4.87 -14.52 -16.02
CA LEU A 27 -6.04 -14.15 -16.80
C LEU A 27 -7.21 -13.72 -15.91
N PHE A 28 -7.46 -14.47 -14.82
CA PHE A 28 -8.51 -14.12 -13.86
C PHE A 28 -8.29 -12.72 -13.28
N LYS A 29 -7.07 -12.43 -12.84
CA LYS A 29 -6.74 -11.10 -12.29
C LYS A 29 -6.99 -9.99 -13.32
N ALA A 30 -6.51 -10.15 -14.55
CA ALA A 30 -6.71 -9.17 -15.62
C ALA A 30 -8.20 -8.99 -16.00
N THR A 31 -8.97 -10.08 -16.01
CA THR A 31 -10.41 -10.05 -16.33
C THR A 31 -11.21 -9.39 -15.19
N ASP A 32 -10.89 -9.72 -13.94
CA ASP A 32 -11.52 -9.11 -12.75
C ASP A 32 -11.29 -7.59 -12.73
N GLU A 33 -10.07 -7.19 -13.03
CA GLU A 33 -9.70 -5.77 -13.14
C GLU A 33 -10.45 -5.06 -14.26
N ALA A 34 -10.54 -5.68 -15.46
CA ALA A 34 -11.28 -5.13 -16.58
C ALA A 34 -12.79 -5.01 -16.30
N LEU A 35 -13.40 -6.00 -15.65
CA LEU A 35 -14.81 -5.94 -15.27
C LEU A 35 -15.07 -4.85 -14.25
N ARG A 36 -14.21 -4.69 -13.25
CA ARG A 36 -14.33 -3.58 -12.29
C ARG A 36 -14.24 -2.21 -12.94
N LEU A 37 -13.38 -2.06 -13.96
CA LEU A 37 -13.28 -0.84 -14.74
C LEU A 37 -14.60 -0.52 -15.45
N ILE A 38 -15.21 -1.52 -16.09
CA ILE A 38 -16.48 -1.39 -16.79
C ILE A 38 -17.59 -1.03 -15.79
N ASP A 39 -17.67 -1.73 -14.66
CA ASP A 39 -18.67 -1.47 -13.63
C ASP A 39 -18.54 -0.06 -13.04
N SER A 40 -17.30 0.37 -12.75
CA SER A 40 -17.02 1.73 -12.27
C SER A 40 -17.44 2.79 -13.28
N ALA A 41 -17.09 2.62 -14.55
CA ALA A 41 -17.49 3.54 -15.63
C ALA A 41 -19.02 3.58 -15.79
N ALA A 42 -19.67 2.43 -15.77
CA ALA A 42 -21.14 2.34 -15.86
C ALA A 42 -21.81 3.05 -14.68
N ALA A 43 -21.30 2.87 -13.45
CA ALA A 43 -21.82 3.52 -12.26
C ALA A 43 -21.60 5.05 -12.27
N GLN A 44 -20.46 5.52 -12.80
CA GLN A 44 -20.22 6.96 -13.00
C GLN A 44 -21.20 7.56 -14.00
N VAL A 45 -21.41 6.90 -15.15
CA VAL A 45 -22.38 7.34 -16.16
C VAL A 45 -23.81 7.35 -15.63
N ALA A 46 -24.16 6.34 -14.81
CA ALA A 46 -25.47 6.25 -14.19
C ALA A 46 -25.68 7.26 -13.03
N GLY A 47 -24.63 7.97 -12.60
CA GLY A 47 -24.68 8.89 -11.45
C GLY A 47 -24.96 8.19 -10.12
N THR A 48 -24.80 6.87 -10.06
CA THR A 48 -25.11 6.03 -8.91
C THR A 48 -23.86 5.65 -8.08
N SER A 49 -22.67 5.87 -8.65
CA SER A 49 -21.41 5.53 -7.97
C SER A 49 -20.99 6.64 -7.04
N ARG A 50 -21.05 6.34 -5.76
CA ARG A 50 -20.35 7.10 -4.72
C ARG A 50 -19.17 6.25 -4.24
N SER A 51 -18.27 5.89 -5.14
CA SER A 51 -17.03 5.19 -4.78
C SER A 51 -15.91 6.20 -4.52
N LEU A 52 -15.10 5.92 -3.52
CA LEU A 52 -13.88 6.66 -3.21
C LEU A 52 -12.72 5.69 -3.23
N ALA A 53 -11.84 5.84 -4.22
CA ALA A 53 -10.65 5.03 -4.39
C ALA A 53 -9.42 5.81 -3.92
N LEU A 54 -8.72 5.29 -2.93
CA LEU A 54 -7.54 5.96 -2.39
C LEU A 54 -6.33 5.02 -2.30
N THR A 55 -5.15 5.61 -2.39
CA THR A 55 -3.89 4.87 -2.18
C THR A 55 -3.07 5.50 -1.06
N THR A 56 -2.34 4.64 -0.36
CA THR A 56 -1.36 5.06 0.65
C THR A 56 -0.26 4.01 0.79
N THR A 57 0.79 4.33 1.56
CA THR A 57 1.85 3.35 1.86
C THR A 57 1.32 2.23 2.77
N VAL A 58 1.94 1.05 2.70
CA VAL A 58 1.53 -0.11 3.51
C VAL A 58 1.56 0.21 5.01
N ALA A 59 2.61 0.89 5.47
CA ALA A 59 2.74 1.28 6.87
C ALA A 59 1.64 2.26 7.30
N LEU A 60 1.39 3.31 6.52
CA LEU A 60 0.37 4.32 6.85
C LEU A 60 -1.05 3.72 6.79
N ALA A 61 -1.29 2.80 5.83
CA ALA A 61 -2.54 2.06 5.79
C ALA A 61 -2.79 1.31 7.09
N SER A 62 -1.85 0.45 7.49
CA SER A 62 -2.03 -0.46 8.63
C SER A 62 -2.05 0.24 9.98
N THR A 63 -1.20 1.26 10.18
CA THR A 63 -1.01 1.88 11.49
C THR A 63 -1.96 3.04 11.76
N TRP A 64 -2.40 3.74 10.73
CA TRP A 64 -3.19 4.95 10.90
C TRP A 64 -4.55 4.90 10.17
N LEU A 65 -4.56 4.61 8.87
CA LEU A 65 -5.79 4.77 8.09
C LEU A 65 -6.84 3.68 8.39
N VAL A 66 -6.44 2.40 8.34
CA VAL A 66 -7.38 1.27 8.54
C VAL A 66 -8.08 1.33 9.89
N PRO A 67 -7.44 1.69 11.02
CA PRO A 67 -8.13 1.91 12.29
C PRO A 67 -9.21 3.00 12.26
N LEU A 68 -9.12 3.96 11.36
CA LEU A 68 -10.09 5.06 11.23
C LEU A 68 -11.27 4.71 10.30
N LEU A 69 -11.10 3.74 9.39
CA LEU A 69 -12.12 3.38 8.41
C LEU A 69 -13.47 3.00 9.02
N PRO A 70 -13.59 2.25 10.14
CA PRO A 70 -14.88 1.93 10.73
C PRO A 70 -15.69 3.15 11.17
N ARG A 71 -15.00 4.23 11.56
CA ARG A 71 -15.68 5.50 11.88
C ARG A 71 -16.13 6.20 10.61
N PHE A 72 -15.28 6.24 9.60
CA PHE A 72 -15.60 6.85 8.31
C PHE A 72 -16.76 6.16 7.61
N THR A 73 -16.75 4.85 7.50
CA THR A 73 -17.81 4.08 6.82
C THR A 73 -19.17 4.17 7.56
N ARG A 74 -19.18 4.35 8.88
CA ARG A 74 -20.40 4.64 9.61
C ARG A 74 -20.97 6.04 9.35
N GLN A 75 -20.09 7.02 9.09
CA GLN A 75 -20.52 8.39 8.79
C GLN A 75 -20.94 8.55 7.33
N HIS A 76 -20.38 7.73 6.44
CA HIS A 76 -20.61 7.77 5.00
C HIS A 76 -20.97 6.39 4.46
N PRO A 77 -22.11 5.82 4.90
CA PRO A 77 -22.53 4.47 4.50
C PRO A 77 -22.84 4.35 3.00
N GLU A 78 -23.05 5.48 2.33
CA GLU A 78 -23.30 5.58 0.91
C GLU A 78 -22.05 5.50 0.04
N LEU A 79 -20.85 5.61 0.66
CA LEU A 79 -19.58 5.53 -0.06
C LEU A 79 -19.02 4.11 -0.04
N ASP A 80 -18.76 3.60 -1.24
CA ASP A 80 -17.94 2.39 -1.40
C ASP A 80 -16.46 2.81 -1.40
N LEU A 81 -15.71 2.31 -0.41
CA LEU A 81 -14.32 2.69 -0.18
C LEU A 81 -13.36 1.62 -0.71
N ARG A 82 -12.56 1.99 -1.70
CA ARG A 82 -11.47 1.17 -2.22
C ARG A 82 -10.14 1.69 -1.72
N LEU A 83 -9.42 0.87 -0.94
CA LEU A 83 -8.08 1.19 -0.45
C LEU A 83 -7.03 0.33 -1.18
N VAL A 84 -6.07 1.00 -1.82
CA VAL A 84 -4.90 0.37 -2.45
C VAL A 84 -3.66 0.74 -1.64
N SER A 85 -3.05 -0.23 -0.97
CA SER A 85 -1.81 0.00 -0.23
C SER A 85 -0.61 -0.41 -1.08
N SER A 86 0.29 0.54 -1.36
CA SER A 86 1.52 0.31 -2.12
C SER A 86 2.58 1.31 -1.69
N ASN A 87 3.83 0.87 -1.62
CA ASN A 87 4.96 1.78 -1.41
C ASN A 87 5.41 2.47 -2.71
N ASP A 88 4.95 1.99 -3.85
CA ASP A 88 5.23 2.60 -5.15
C ASP A 88 4.40 3.87 -5.34
N MET A 89 4.94 4.81 -6.12
CA MET A 89 4.19 5.96 -6.60
C MET A 89 3.28 5.51 -7.74
N LEU A 90 1.99 5.42 -7.41
CA LEU A 90 0.98 5.05 -8.39
C LEU A 90 0.50 6.31 -9.14
N ASP A 91 0.31 6.18 -10.45
CA ASP A 91 -0.38 7.16 -11.26
C ASP A 91 -1.88 7.08 -10.96
N LEU A 92 -2.46 8.16 -10.44
CA LEU A 92 -3.84 8.17 -9.99
C LEU A 92 -4.83 7.95 -11.15
N GLU A 93 -4.57 8.57 -12.29
CA GLU A 93 -5.45 8.45 -13.46
C GLU A 93 -5.40 7.03 -14.02
N ARG A 94 -4.19 6.49 -14.21
CA ARG A 94 -3.98 5.16 -14.74
C ARG A 94 -4.55 4.07 -13.84
N GLU A 95 -4.39 4.21 -12.53
CA GLU A 95 -4.85 3.24 -11.53
C GLU A 95 -6.28 3.51 -11.05
N GLN A 96 -6.93 4.53 -11.62
CA GLN A 96 -8.28 4.96 -11.27
C GLN A 96 -8.45 5.17 -9.76
N LEU A 97 -7.61 6.04 -9.24
CA LEU A 97 -7.59 6.45 -7.85
C LEU A 97 -7.97 7.92 -7.75
N ASP A 98 -8.84 8.25 -6.81
CA ASP A 98 -9.31 9.62 -6.60
C ASP A 98 -8.31 10.45 -5.81
N LEU A 99 -7.59 9.80 -4.87
CA LEU A 99 -6.60 10.48 -4.02
C LEU A 99 -5.48 9.55 -3.54
N ALA A 100 -4.36 10.16 -3.17
CA ALA A 100 -3.23 9.49 -2.52
C ALA A 100 -2.88 10.20 -1.21
N ILE A 101 -2.68 9.42 -0.14
CA ILE A 101 -2.10 9.91 1.12
C ILE A 101 -0.66 9.42 1.17
N ARG A 102 0.30 10.33 1.20
CA ARG A 102 1.72 10.01 1.08
C ARG A 102 2.57 10.78 2.08
N TYR A 103 3.66 10.14 2.50
CA TYR A 103 4.75 10.87 3.14
C TYR A 103 5.47 11.72 2.11
N VAL A 104 5.78 12.94 2.47
CA VAL A 104 6.60 13.84 1.67
C VAL A 104 7.86 14.13 2.46
N PRO A 105 9.03 13.66 2.03
CA PRO A 105 10.28 13.93 2.72
C PRO A 105 10.62 15.42 2.70
N PRO A 106 11.32 15.95 3.73
CA PRO A 106 11.64 17.38 3.82
C PRO A 106 12.47 17.92 2.65
N TRP A 107 13.24 17.05 1.99
CA TRP A 107 14.09 17.42 0.85
C TRP A 107 13.33 17.42 -0.49
N MET A 108 12.07 16.99 -0.49
CA MET A 108 11.26 16.93 -1.70
C MET A 108 10.39 18.19 -1.81
N PRO A 109 10.27 18.79 -3.01
CA PRO A 109 9.29 19.83 -3.24
C PRO A 109 7.89 19.32 -2.88
N ALA A 110 7.10 20.14 -2.19
CA ALA A 110 5.75 19.79 -1.84
C ALA A 110 4.96 19.48 -3.13
N PRO A 111 4.39 18.27 -3.27
CA PRO A 111 3.52 17.97 -4.40
C PRO A 111 2.26 18.82 -4.33
N ALA A 112 1.55 18.91 -5.45
CA ALA A 112 0.21 19.48 -5.43
C ALA A 112 -0.66 18.64 -4.48
N GLY A 113 -1.11 19.25 -3.38
CA GLY A 113 -1.89 18.54 -2.37
C GLY A 113 -1.99 19.33 -1.07
N GLU A 114 -2.80 18.82 -0.17
CA GLU A 114 -3.01 19.38 1.16
C GLU A 114 -2.18 18.62 2.20
N LYS A 115 -1.50 19.37 3.07
CA LYS A 115 -0.78 18.79 4.20
C LYS A 115 -1.77 18.38 5.28
N LEU A 116 -1.81 17.10 5.62
CA LEU A 116 -2.68 16.57 6.67
C LEU A 116 -2.07 16.76 8.06
N PHE A 117 -0.81 16.35 8.25
CA PHE A 117 -0.09 16.45 9.53
C PHE A 117 1.42 16.31 9.32
N ASP A 118 2.17 16.69 10.35
CA ASP A 118 3.61 16.43 10.41
C ASP A 118 3.88 15.03 10.96
N TYR A 119 5.02 14.45 10.57
CA TYR A 119 5.49 13.18 11.12
C TYR A 119 6.90 13.33 11.67
N GLN A 120 7.24 12.49 12.61
CA GLN A 120 8.57 12.39 13.18
C GLN A 120 9.09 10.97 13.01
N GLN A 121 10.37 10.86 12.72
CA GLN A 121 11.08 9.58 12.69
C GLN A 121 12.09 9.55 13.82
N PHE A 122 12.12 8.47 14.53
CA PHE A 122 13.09 8.24 15.58
C PHE A 122 13.44 6.76 15.68
N PRO A 123 14.70 6.44 16.04
CA PRO A 123 15.10 5.07 16.26
C PRO A 123 14.35 4.48 17.46
N VAL A 124 14.01 3.20 17.35
CA VAL A 124 13.38 2.43 18.41
C VAL A 124 14.14 1.13 18.64
N CYS A 125 14.13 0.64 19.89
CA CYS A 125 14.72 -0.65 20.22
C CYS A 125 13.87 -1.39 21.26
N ALA A 126 14.14 -2.69 21.43
CA ALA A 126 13.56 -3.44 22.52
C ALA A 126 14.04 -2.89 23.87
N PRO A 127 13.19 -2.84 24.91
CA PRO A 127 13.59 -2.37 26.25
C PRO A 127 14.82 -3.08 26.83
N SER A 128 15.01 -4.36 26.49
CA SER A 128 16.17 -5.14 26.88
C SER A 128 17.50 -4.58 26.37
N LEU A 129 17.51 -4.00 25.17
CA LEU A 129 18.69 -3.34 24.60
C LEU A 129 18.99 -2.00 25.30
N ALA A 130 17.96 -1.25 25.62
CA ALA A 130 18.12 0.03 26.32
C ALA A 130 18.64 -0.15 27.75
N THR A 131 18.40 -1.30 28.38
CA THR A 131 18.83 -1.63 29.75
C THR A 131 20.09 -2.49 29.81
N ASP A 132 20.67 -2.88 28.68
CA ASP A 132 21.88 -3.69 28.63
C ASP A 132 23.09 -2.86 29.05
N ASN A 133 23.69 -3.25 30.19
CA ASN A 133 24.89 -2.61 30.73
C ASN A 133 26.18 -3.02 30.00
N THR A 134 26.16 -4.11 29.23
CA THR A 134 27.32 -4.58 28.46
C THR A 134 27.50 -3.81 27.13
N ARG A 135 26.41 -3.34 26.59
CA ARG A 135 26.37 -2.51 25.39
C ARG A 135 25.35 -1.39 25.58
N PRO A 136 25.72 -0.33 26.32
CA PRO A 136 24.78 0.73 26.63
C PRO A 136 24.31 1.44 25.35
N LEU A 137 23.01 1.72 25.28
CA LEU A 137 22.39 2.50 24.22
C LEU A 137 21.75 3.75 24.83
N ARG A 138 22.57 4.77 25.09
CA ARG A 138 22.18 6.00 25.79
C ARG A 138 22.27 7.24 24.92
N THR A 139 23.11 7.18 23.89
CA THR A 139 23.37 8.28 22.97
C THR A 139 23.31 7.80 21.53
N VAL A 140 23.17 8.73 20.58
CA VAL A 140 23.22 8.43 19.15
C VAL A 140 24.56 7.76 18.76
N ALA A 141 25.67 8.17 19.40
CA ALA A 141 26.99 7.58 19.13
C ALA A 141 27.08 6.10 19.49
N ASP A 142 26.28 5.62 20.42
CA ASP A 142 26.28 4.20 20.82
C ASP A 142 25.71 3.30 19.71
N LEU A 143 24.93 3.84 18.78
CA LEU A 143 24.34 3.10 17.65
C LEU A 143 25.39 2.38 16.82
N GLN A 144 26.61 2.93 16.69
CA GLN A 144 27.72 2.30 15.96
C GLN A 144 28.12 0.91 16.52
N HIS A 145 27.75 0.61 17.76
CA HIS A 145 28.06 -0.67 18.43
C HIS A 145 26.91 -1.67 18.37
N HIS A 146 25.81 -1.31 17.69
CA HIS A 146 24.62 -2.14 17.57
C HIS A 146 24.33 -2.52 16.12
N VAL A 147 23.61 -3.61 15.93
CA VAL A 147 23.07 -3.98 14.61
C VAL A 147 21.87 -3.07 14.34
N LEU A 148 21.99 -2.27 13.30
CA LEU A 148 20.93 -1.38 12.86
C LEU A 148 20.07 -2.12 11.82
N ILE A 149 18.76 -2.05 12.00
CA ILE A 149 17.79 -2.58 11.05
C ILE A 149 17.27 -1.40 10.26
N ASP A 150 17.45 -1.45 8.97
CA ASP A 150 16.95 -0.45 8.05
C ASP A 150 15.85 -1.02 7.16
N PHE A 151 15.07 -0.15 6.58
CA PHE A 151 14.01 -0.50 5.67
C PHE A 151 14.53 -0.32 4.24
N GLU A 152 14.79 -1.45 3.55
CA GLU A 152 15.29 -1.45 2.17
C GLU A 152 14.18 -0.93 1.22
N THR A 153 13.88 0.34 1.33
CA THR A 153 12.96 1.00 0.43
C THR A 153 13.56 2.31 -0.04
N THR A 154 13.55 2.50 -1.34
CA THR A 154 13.84 3.80 -1.94
C THR A 154 12.52 4.54 -2.12
N LEU A 155 12.38 5.66 -1.43
CA LEU A 155 11.29 6.59 -1.69
C LEU A 155 11.83 7.67 -2.64
N TYR A 156 11.24 7.78 -3.84
CA TYR A 156 11.69 8.73 -4.86
C TYR A 156 13.18 8.61 -5.25
N GLY A 157 13.68 7.36 -5.29
CA GLY A 157 15.06 7.08 -5.68
C GLY A 157 16.11 7.37 -4.61
N LYS A 158 15.72 7.70 -3.39
CA LYS A 158 16.60 7.85 -2.24
C LYS A 158 16.21 6.88 -1.14
N ALA A 159 17.19 6.44 -0.36
CA ALA A 159 16.93 5.64 0.83
C ALA A 159 15.95 6.36 1.75
N TRP A 160 14.97 5.62 2.28
CA TRP A 160 13.94 6.18 3.18
C TRP A 160 14.53 6.67 4.49
N SER A 161 15.40 5.86 5.05
CA SER A 161 16.14 6.18 6.26
C SER A 161 17.63 6.02 5.96
N ASP A 162 18.40 7.03 6.27
CA ASP A 162 19.85 6.95 6.22
C ASP A 162 20.36 7.05 7.66
N TRP A 163 20.92 5.96 8.17
CA TRP A 163 21.62 5.95 9.44
C TRP A 163 22.96 6.72 9.38
N GLN A 164 23.30 7.28 8.22
CA GLN A 164 24.44 8.17 8.05
C GLN A 164 24.06 9.55 8.60
N CYS A 165 24.30 9.75 9.87
CA CYS A 165 24.20 11.04 10.55
C CYS A 165 25.57 11.71 10.55
#